data_813fb69b474fd33fd196e8d386ec14ab
#
_entry.id   813fb69b474fd33fd196e8d386ec14ab
#
_cell.length_a   1.000
_cell.length_b   1.000
_cell.length_c   1.000
_cell.angle_alpha   90.00
_cell.angle_beta   90.00
_cell.angle_gamma   90.00
#
_symmetry.space_group_name_H-M   'P 1'
#
loop_
_entity.id
_entity.type
_entity.pdbx_description
1 polymer ?
#
loop_
_entity_poly.entity_id
_entity_poly.type
_entity_poly.pdbx_seq_one_letter_code
_entity_poly.pdbx_strand_id
1 'polypeptide(L)'
;DKSRSRGLGDVYKRQINPDPVLLFRYSALTFNGHRIHYDHPFCTETEGYDGLVVHGPLLATLLLDGLASHKPNCIVQNFEFRAMAPVFDHMKFKVRGKQVDTSEYSLWIEREDGSIAMNATAIVK
;
A
#
# COMPACT_ATOMS: atom_id res chain seq x y z
N ASP A 1 -12.63 -16.78 21.23
CA ASP A 1 -12.05 -16.01 22.31
C ASP A 1 -11.34 -14.77 21.80
N LYS A 2 -11.70 -13.65 22.36
CA LYS A 2 -11.15 -12.36 21.94
C LYS A 2 -9.65 -12.25 22.15
N SER A 3 -9.14 -12.85 23.21
CA SER A 3 -7.70 -12.78 23.48
C SER A 3 -6.90 -13.41 22.36
N ARG A 4 -7.37 -14.53 21.86
CA ARG A 4 -6.69 -15.21 20.76
C ARG A 4 -6.74 -14.39 19.49
N SER A 5 -7.89 -13.83 19.17
CA SER A 5 -8.01 -13.07 17.95
C SER A 5 -7.15 -11.79 18.00
N ARG A 6 -6.98 -11.22 19.21
CA ARG A 6 -6.09 -10.06 19.34
C ARG A 6 -4.62 -10.44 19.21
N GLY A 7 -4.25 -11.70 19.49
CA GLY A 7 -2.89 -12.16 19.30
C GLY A 7 -2.56 -12.45 17.86
N LEU A 8 -3.36 -13.32 17.27
CA LEU A 8 -3.18 -13.72 15.87
C LEU A 8 -4.51 -13.56 15.16
N GLY A 9 -4.51 -12.91 14.04
CA GLY A 9 -5.70 -12.78 13.23
C GLY A 9 -6.42 -11.44 13.35
N ASP A 10 -6.03 -10.58 14.30
CA ASP A 10 -6.56 -9.22 14.33
C ASP A 10 -6.10 -8.49 13.07
N VAL A 11 -7.04 -7.79 12.43
CA VAL A 11 -6.79 -7.05 11.21
C VAL A 11 -6.73 -5.57 11.56
N TYR A 12 -5.59 -4.95 11.33
CA TYR A 12 -5.48 -3.50 11.49
C TYR A 12 -5.77 -2.80 10.18
N LYS A 13 -6.14 -1.54 10.25
CA LYS A 13 -6.36 -0.73 9.06
C LYS A 13 -5.96 0.72 9.29
N ARG A 14 -5.53 1.36 8.21
CA ARG A 14 -5.18 2.76 8.18
C ARG A 14 -5.63 3.32 6.83
N GLN A 15 -6.46 4.35 6.84
CA GLN A 15 -6.94 4.96 5.61
C GLN A 15 -5.92 5.97 5.09
N ILE A 16 -5.67 5.91 3.79
CA ILE A 16 -4.79 6.83 3.08
C ILE A 16 -5.63 7.58 2.05
N ASN A 17 -5.44 8.89 2.00
CA ASN A 17 -6.07 9.75 1.00
C ASN A 17 -4.96 10.30 0.10
N PRO A 18 -4.70 9.65 -1.04
CA PRO A 18 -3.64 10.15 -1.93
C PRO A 18 -4.10 11.42 -2.62
N ASP A 19 -3.14 12.19 -3.10
CA ASP A 19 -3.40 13.37 -3.90
C ASP A 19 -2.25 13.57 -4.89
N PRO A 20 -2.40 14.49 -5.87
CA PRO A 20 -1.34 14.69 -6.86
C PRO A 20 -0.02 15.15 -6.25
N VAL A 21 -0.06 15.88 -5.14
CA VAL A 21 1.16 16.38 -4.49
C VAL A 21 1.97 15.22 -3.92
N LEU A 22 1.30 14.26 -3.29
CA LEU A 22 1.99 13.07 -2.76
C LEU A 22 2.71 12.33 -3.88
N LEU A 23 2.04 12.12 -5.01
CA LEU A 23 2.61 11.39 -6.13
C LEU A 23 3.78 12.17 -6.75
N PHE A 24 3.62 13.49 -6.90
CA PHE A 24 4.69 14.33 -7.42
C PHE A 24 5.93 14.27 -6.52
N ARG A 25 5.73 14.38 -5.21
CA ARG A 25 6.84 14.32 -4.26
C ARG A 25 7.56 12.97 -4.28
N TYR A 26 6.79 11.90 -4.36
CA TYR A 26 7.40 10.57 -4.40
C TYR A 26 8.19 10.37 -5.70
N SER A 27 7.67 10.81 -6.83
CA SER A 27 8.40 10.78 -8.10
C SER A 27 9.71 11.56 -8.01
N ALA A 28 9.65 12.74 -7.39
CA ALA A 28 10.85 13.58 -7.24
C ALA A 28 11.89 12.92 -6.34
N LEU A 29 11.47 12.37 -5.21
CA LEU A 29 12.38 11.73 -4.26
C LEU A 29 13.04 10.48 -4.82
N THR A 30 12.36 9.76 -5.68
CA THR A 30 12.84 8.51 -6.26
C THR A 30 13.39 8.68 -7.68
N PHE A 31 13.41 9.91 -8.19
CA PHE A 31 13.80 10.22 -9.57
C PHE A 31 13.01 9.41 -10.59
N ASN A 32 11.74 9.14 -10.28
CA ASN A 32 10.86 8.42 -11.18
C ASN A 32 10.10 9.41 -12.06
N GLY A 33 10.53 9.53 -13.31
CA GLY A 33 9.96 10.48 -14.26
C GLY A 33 8.80 9.95 -15.09
N HIS A 34 8.25 8.80 -14.75
CA HIS A 34 7.14 8.23 -15.51
C HIS A 34 5.89 9.11 -15.35
N ARG A 35 5.40 9.62 -16.45
CA ARG A 35 4.38 10.68 -16.48
C ARG A 35 3.02 10.28 -15.93
N ILE A 36 2.73 8.99 -15.84
CA ILE A 36 1.45 8.52 -15.28
C ILE A 36 1.28 8.90 -13.81
N HIS A 37 2.36 9.28 -13.13
CA HIS A 37 2.33 9.63 -11.71
C HIS A 37 2.16 11.13 -11.45
N TYR A 38 2.33 12.00 -12.47
CA TYR A 38 2.27 13.45 -12.21
C TYR A 38 1.68 14.27 -13.35
N ASP A 39 1.52 13.70 -14.53
CA ASP A 39 1.01 14.44 -15.71
C ASP A 39 -0.41 13.97 -16.00
N HIS A 40 -1.40 14.65 -15.42
CA HIS A 40 -2.79 14.24 -15.51
C HIS A 40 -3.31 14.16 -16.96
N PRO A 41 -3.09 15.18 -17.82
CA PRO A 41 -3.55 15.06 -19.20
C PRO A 41 -2.92 13.88 -19.94
N PHE A 42 -1.63 13.65 -19.77
CA PHE A 42 -0.96 12.51 -20.41
C PHE A 42 -1.56 11.20 -19.92
N CYS A 43 -1.76 11.08 -18.60
CA CYS A 43 -2.25 9.86 -17.99
C CYS A 43 -3.66 9.51 -18.46
N THR A 44 -4.55 10.51 -18.50
CA THR A 44 -5.95 10.26 -18.85
C THR A 44 -6.19 10.24 -20.35
N GLU A 45 -5.56 11.12 -21.11
CA GLU A 45 -5.85 11.28 -22.54
C GLU A 45 -5.00 10.38 -23.43
N THR A 46 -3.74 10.13 -23.04
CA THR A 46 -2.83 9.30 -23.82
C THR A 46 -2.83 7.85 -23.36
N GLU A 47 -2.76 7.63 -22.04
CA GLU A 47 -2.69 6.28 -21.48
C GLU A 47 -4.06 5.71 -21.14
N GLY A 48 -5.10 6.54 -21.01
CA GLY A 48 -6.47 6.09 -20.79
C GLY A 48 -6.79 5.69 -19.35
N TYR A 49 -6.00 6.12 -18.37
CA TYR A 49 -6.31 5.88 -16.97
C TYR A 49 -7.36 6.86 -16.45
N ASP A 50 -8.03 6.49 -15.36
CA ASP A 50 -9.05 7.34 -14.73
C ASP A 50 -8.47 8.54 -13.98
N GLY A 51 -7.19 8.51 -13.66
CA GLY A 51 -6.50 9.56 -12.94
C GLY A 51 -5.02 9.24 -12.86
N LEU A 52 -4.28 10.00 -12.07
CA LEU A 52 -2.87 9.72 -11.84
C LEU A 52 -2.72 8.40 -11.09
N VAL A 53 -1.78 7.58 -11.51
CA VAL A 53 -1.56 6.26 -10.93
C VAL A 53 -0.64 6.37 -9.73
N VAL A 54 -1.06 5.81 -8.60
CA VAL A 54 -0.22 5.73 -7.41
C VAL A 54 0.88 4.71 -7.65
N HIS A 55 2.11 5.07 -7.31
CA HIS A 55 3.28 4.20 -7.55
C HIS A 55 3.16 2.88 -6.79
N GLY A 56 3.45 1.77 -7.47
CA GLY A 56 3.52 0.46 -6.80
C GLY A 56 4.50 0.46 -5.62
N PRO A 57 5.74 0.96 -5.80
CA PRO A 57 6.68 1.05 -4.67
C PRO A 57 6.20 1.94 -3.52
N LEU A 58 5.40 2.98 -3.81
CA LEU A 58 4.82 3.80 -2.74
C LEU A 58 3.82 2.98 -1.93
N LEU A 59 2.96 2.20 -2.59
CA LEU A 59 2.03 1.32 -1.90
C LEU A 59 2.76 0.30 -1.04
N ALA A 60 3.84 -0.27 -1.55
CA ALA A 60 4.67 -1.21 -0.78
C ALA A 60 5.30 -0.55 0.44
N THR A 61 5.78 0.68 0.29
CA THR A 61 6.33 1.45 1.40
C THR A 61 5.28 1.72 2.47
N LEU A 62 4.06 2.05 2.05
CA LEU A 62 2.96 2.28 2.99
C LEU A 62 2.56 1.01 3.74
N LEU A 63 2.65 -0.15 3.08
CA LEU A 63 2.42 -1.43 3.76
C LEU A 63 3.45 -1.66 4.87
N LEU A 64 4.72 -1.41 4.59
CA LEU A 64 5.78 -1.55 5.58
C LEU A 64 5.64 -0.54 6.71
N ASP A 65 5.25 0.70 6.38
CA ASP A 65 5.03 1.73 7.39
C ASP A 65 3.87 1.36 8.31
N GLY A 66 2.79 0.82 7.75
CA GLY A 66 1.66 0.34 8.54
C GLY A 66 2.05 -0.78 9.48
N LEU A 67 2.87 -1.71 9.02
CA LEU A 67 3.37 -2.80 9.88
C LEU A 67 4.23 -2.25 11.01
N ALA A 68 5.12 -1.30 10.72
CA ALA A 68 5.98 -0.70 11.73
C ALA A 68 5.17 0.05 12.79
N SER A 69 4.08 0.70 12.38
CA SER A 69 3.19 1.38 13.33
C SER A 69 2.41 0.39 14.19
N HIS A 70 1.98 -0.72 13.62
CA HIS A 70 1.21 -1.74 14.32
C HIS A 70 2.10 -2.55 15.27
N LYS A 71 3.30 -2.86 14.84
CA LYS A 71 4.24 -3.64 15.63
C LYS A 71 5.60 -2.94 15.68
N PRO A 72 5.75 -1.96 16.58
CA PRO A 72 7.02 -1.26 16.74
C PRO A 72 8.14 -2.23 17.09
N ASN A 73 9.33 -1.91 16.63
CA ASN A 73 10.55 -2.68 16.89
C ASN A 73 10.62 -4.03 16.17
N CYS A 74 9.67 -4.36 15.30
CA CYS A 74 9.83 -5.55 14.47
C CYS A 74 10.90 -5.27 13.40
N ILE A 75 11.63 -6.33 13.04
CA ILE A 75 12.65 -6.26 12.00
C ILE A 75 12.16 -7.11 10.84
N VAL A 76 11.94 -6.49 9.69
CA VAL A 76 11.51 -7.21 8.50
C VAL A 76 12.72 -7.91 7.89
N GLN A 77 12.67 -9.22 7.81
CA GLN A 77 13.73 -10.03 7.23
C GLN A 77 13.48 -10.33 5.76
N ASN A 78 12.21 -10.47 5.39
CA ASN A 78 11.84 -10.73 4.01
C ASN A 78 10.51 -10.05 3.73
N PHE A 79 10.39 -9.47 2.53
CA PHE A 79 9.18 -8.79 2.12
C PHE A 79 8.96 -9.04 0.63
N GLU A 80 7.81 -9.60 0.30
CA GLU A 80 7.43 -9.86 -1.08
C GLU A 80 6.07 -9.24 -1.32
N PHE A 81 5.89 -8.57 -2.44
CA PHE A 81 4.62 -7.95 -2.77
C PHE A 81 4.26 -8.18 -4.23
N ARG A 82 2.97 -8.09 -4.50
CA ARG A 82 2.43 -8.27 -5.83
C ARG A 82 1.35 -7.24 -6.08
N ALA A 83 1.53 -6.45 -7.13
CA ALA A 83 0.52 -5.49 -7.58
C ALA A 83 -0.55 -6.23 -8.36
N MET A 84 -1.82 -5.90 -8.11
CA MET A 84 -2.96 -6.59 -8.71
C MET A 84 -3.89 -5.64 -9.47
N ALA A 85 -4.04 -4.41 -9.00
CA ALA A 85 -4.92 -3.42 -9.62
C ALA A 85 -4.40 -2.03 -9.33
N PRO A 86 -4.67 -1.04 -10.21
CA PRO A 86 -4.20 0.32 -9.98
C PRO A 86 -4.99 1.02 -8.89
N VAL A 87 -4.31 1.97 -8.22
CA VAL A 87 -4.94 2.93 -7.31
C VAL A 87 -4.70 4.30 -7.91
N PHE A 88 -5.73 5.13 -7.96
CA PHE A 88 -5.63 6.47 -8.56
C PHE A 88 -5.59 7.55 -7.48
N ASP A 89 -5.10 8.72 -7.85
CA ASP A 89 -4.88 9.83 -6.92
C ASP A 89 -6.16 10.36 -6.25
N HIS A 90 -7.32 10.08 -6.84
CA HIS A 90 -8.62 10.50 -6.30
C HIS A 90 -9.31 9.41 -5.50
N MET A 91 -8.67 8.27 -5.32
CA MET A 91 -9.25 7.11 -4.62
C MET A 91 -8.62 6.93 -3.25
N LYS A 92 -9.44 6.97 -2.22
CA LYS A 92 -9.00 6.56 -0.88
C LYS A 92 -8.71 5.06 -0.91
N PHE A 93 -7.77 4.65 -0.09
CA PHE A 93 -7.51 3.22 0.07
C PHE A 93 -7.10 2.94 1.51
N LYS A 94 -7.10 1.68 1.87
CA LYS A 94 -6.74 1.26 3.23
C LYS A 94 -5.51 0.38 3.19
N VAL A 95 -4.61 0.66 4.09
CA VAL A 95 -3.46 -0.18 4.39
C VAL A 95 -3.91 -1.16 5.45
N ARG A 96 -3.88 -2.45 5.13
CA ARG A 96 -4.38 -3.51 6.01
C ARG A 96 -3.28 -4.49 6.33
N GLY A 97 -3.42 -5.17 7.45
CA GLY A 97 -2.47 -6.20 7.82
C GLY A 97 -3.02 -7.12 8.87
N LYS A 98 -2.49 -8.35 8.88
CA LYS A 98 -2.93 -9.41 9.78
C LYS A 98 -1.75 -10.32 10.08
N GLN A 99 -1.53 -10.61 11.35
CA GLN A 99 -0.53 -11.59 11.73
C GLN A 99 -1.10 -12.99 11.45
N VAL A 100 -0.39 -13.79 10.67
CA VAL A 100 -0.83 -15.13 10.29
C VAL A 100 0.00 -16.23 10.93
N ASP A 101 1.16 -15.87 11.47
CA ASP A 101 2.01 -16.78 12.23
C ASP A 101 2.87 -15.93 13.16
N THR A 102 3.64 -16.56 14.06
CA THR A 102 4.47 -15.83 15.02
C THR A 102 5.43 -14.85 14.35
N SER A 103 5.93 -15.17 13.16
CA SER A 103 6.89 -14.33 12.44
C SER A 103 6.40 -13.89 11.08
N GLU A 104 5.13 -14.09 10.76
CA GLU A 104 4.64 -13.80 9.42
C GLU A 104 3.40 -12.92 9.45
N TYR A 105 3.38 -11.90 8.58
CA TYR A 105 2.24 -11.01 8.40
C TYR A 105 1.78 -11.03 6.95
N SER A 106 0.46 -11.04 6.77
CA SER A 106 -0.17 -10.79 5.48
C SER A 106 -0.58 -9.32 5.44
N LEU A 107 -0.14 -8.61 4.39
CA LEU A 107 -0.38 -7.18 4.24
C LEU A 107 -1.06 -6.94 2.90
N TRP A 108 -1.96 -5.96 2.85
CA TRP A 108 -2.62 -5.67 1.57
C TRP A 108 -3.14 -4.24 1.50
N ILE A 109 -3.32 -3.77 0.27
CA ILE A 109 -3.97 -2.50 -0.02
C ILE A 109 -5.38 -2.81 -0.46
N GLU A 110 -6.35 -2.25 0.24
CA GLU A 110 -7.76 -2.44 -0.07
C GLU A 110 -8.32 -1.18 -0.69
N ARG A 111 -8.93 -1.30 -1.87
CA ARG A 111 -9.56 -0.19 -2.57
C ARG A 111 -10.91 0.11 -1.97
N GLU A 112 -11.51 1.26 -2.33
CA GLU A 112 -12.81 1.67 -1.80
C GLU A 112 -13.91 0.65 -2.08
N ASP A 113 -13.84 -0.05 -3.21
CA ASP A 113 -14.83 -1.06 -3.58
C ASP A 113 -14.60 -2.41 -2.89
N GLY A 114 -13.61 -2.51 -2.03
CA GLY A 114 -13.26 -3.74 -1.33
C GLY A 114 -12.31 -4.65 -2.08
N SER A 115 -11.96 -4.32 -3.33
CA SER A 115 -11.01 -5.12 -4.09
C SER A 115 -9.58 -4.89 -3.59
N ILE A 116 -8.71 -5.84 -3.88
CA ILE A 116 -7.31 -5.80 -3.45
C ILE A 116 -6.45 -5.23 -4.57
N ALA A 117 -5.75 -4.14 -4.28
CA ALA A 117 -4.84 -3.52 -5.24
C ALA A 117 -3.44 -4.11 -5.16
N MET A 118 -3.02 -4.54 -3.98
CA MET A 118 -1.70 -5.13 -3.76
C MET A 118 -1.77 -6.06 -2.57
N ASN A 119 -1.09 -7.20 -2.65
CA ASN A 119 -0.90 -8.03 -1.48
C ASN A 119 0.59 -8.25 -1.25
N ALA A 120 0.93 -8.57 -0.01
CA ALA A 120 2.31 -8.75 0.39
C ALA A 120 2.41 -9.70 1.57
N THR A 121 3.59 -10.29 1.71
CA THR A 121 3.94 -11.12 2.87
C THR A 121 5.20 -10.54 3.48
N ALA A 122 5.19 -10.34 4.78
CA ALA A 122 6.36 -9.89 5.52
C ALA A 122 6.75 -10.96 6.54
N ILE A 123 8.02 -11.33 6.53
CA ILE A 123 8.59 -12.20 7.55
C ILE A 123 9.40 -11.31 8.48
N VAL A 124 9.12 -11.41 9.77
CA VAL A 124 9.73 -10.55 10.77
C VAL A 124 10.50 -11.38 11.80
N LYS A 125 11.42 -10.68 12.44
CA LYS A 125 12.24 -11.27 13.50
C LYS A 125 11.77 -10.77 14.86
#